data_43ba6ef2d8e3603c8359144f5387c009
#
_entry.id   43ba6ef2d8e3603c8359144f5387c009
#
_cell.length_a   1.000
_cell.length_b   1.000
_cell.length_c   1.000
_cell.angle_alpha   90.00
_cell.angle_beta   90.00
_cell.angle_gamma   90.00
#
_symmetry.space_group_name_H-M   'P 1'
#
loop_
_entity.id
_entity.type
_entity.pdbx_description
1 polymer ?
#
loop_
_entity_poly.entity_id
_entity_poly.type
_entity_poly.pdbx_seq_one_letter_code
_entity_poly.pdbx_strand_id
1 'polypeptide(L)'
;EKSIEIFTFLSTYKNIFHISDETLKNMSDILEKKRCNDNLILLTPTLDDLFDEKIYILDLCEKKFYIPLWCHMLSYDVNGDDLVIKCDPQLPDNIFIDDQNNIFVNVSYNISNLLKEDLIFHLGSKEFKINSSDLLIKEKQTYTLYNKGIPRFNENSIYNVKNGHIYVNINLS
;
A
#
# COMPACT_ATOMS: atom_id res chain seq x y z
N GLU A 1 3.38 12.92 13.31
CA GLU A 1 3.69 13.74 12.12
C GLU A 1 3.36 15.22 12.38
N LYS A 2 2.11 15.59 12.64
CA LYS A 2 1.69 16.98 12.93
C LYS A 2 2.42 17.63 14.12
N SER A 3 2.70 16.88 15.17
CA SER A 3 3.42 17.40 16.36
C SER A 3 4.86 17.77 16.03
N ILE A 4 5.51 17.04 15.14
CA ILE A 4 6.88 17.33 14.68
C ILE A 4 6.88 18.57 13.80
N GLU A 5 5.91 18.73 12.92
CA GLU A 5 5.74 19.91 12.06
C GLU A 5 5.53 21.17 12.92
N ILE A 6 4.66 21.10 13.93
CA ILE A 6 4.43 22.20 14.88
C ILE A 6 5.71 22.55 15.64
N PHE A 7 6.43 21.55 16.14
CA PHE A 7 7.70 21.77 16.84
C PHE A 7 8.75 22.43 15.94
N THR A 8 8.89 21.95 14.71
CA THR A 8 9.82 22.52 13.71
C THR A 8 9.46 23.97 13.41
N PHE A 9 8.16 24.26 13.22
CA PHE A 9 7.66 25.61 13.02
C PHE A 9 7.97 26.51 14.21
N LEU A 10 7.65 26.11 15.43
CA LEU A 10 7.90 26.86 16.66
C LEU A 10 9.40 27.07 16.91
N SER A 11 10.25 26.07 16.64
CA SER A 11 11.70 26.19 16.71
C SER A 11 12.27 27.22 15.72
N THR A 12 11.77 27.20 14.50
CA THR A 12 12.19 28.12 13.43
C THR A 12 11.84 29.57 13.76
N TYR A 13 10.67 29.79 14.33
CA TYR A 13 10.14 31.13 14.62
C TYR A 13 10.17 31.47 16.12
N LYS A 14 11.07 30.84 16.91
CA LYS A 14 11.14 31.01 18.37
C LYS A 14 11.22 32.46 18.84
N ASN A 15 11.93 33.30 18.10
CA ASN A 15 12.08 34.71 18.42
C ASN A 15 10.78 35.52 18.26
N ILE A 16 9.94 35.14 17.29
CA ILE A 16 8.65 35.79 17.00
C ILE A 16 7.65 35.45 18.12
N PHE A 17 7.66 34.19 18.55
CA PHE A 17 6.73 33.70 19.58
C PHE A 17 7.28 33.83 20.99
N HIS A 18 8.48 34.42 21.18
CA HIS A 18 9.14 34.57 22.46
C HIS A 18 9.26 33.28 23.28
N ILE A 19 9.54 32.14 22.58
CA ILE A 19 9.66 30.84 23.22
C ILE A 19 11.06 30.68 23.80
N SER A 20 11.13 30.32 25.07
CA SER A 20 12.42 30.09 25.75
C SER A 20 13.06 28.76 25.26
N ASP A 21 14.40 28.72 25.34
CA ASP A 21 15.15 27.50 25.00
C ASP A 21 14.79 26.33 25.95
N GLU A 22 14.44 26.62 27.19
CA GLU A 22 13.96 25.62 28.14
C GLU A 22 12.61 25.02 27.70
N THR A 23 11.69 25.86 27.21
CA THR A 23 10.39 25.39 26.68
C THR A 23 10.60 24.51 25.46
N LEU A 24 11.46 24.88 24.50
CA LEU A 24 11.79 24.06 23.34
C LEU A 24 12.43 22.74 23.74
N LYS A 25 13.32 22.74 24.74
CA LYS A 25 13.91 21.50 25.24
C LYS A 25 12.85 20.57 25.85
N ASN A 26 11.97 21.10 26.70
CA ASN A 26 10.87 20.32 27.28
C ASN A 26 9.94 19.75 26.21
N MET A 27 9.64 20.51 25.15
CA MET A 27 8.86 20.03 24.01
C MET A 27 9.59 18.92 23.26
N SER A 28 10.90 19.05 23.05
CA SER A 28 11.73 18.02 22.42
C SER A 28 11.73 16.73 23.24
N ASP A 29 11.91 16.83 24.56
CA ASP A 29 11.92 15.68 25.48
C ASP A 29 10.55 14.95 25.49
N ILE A 30 9.45 15.70 25.39
CA ILE A 30 8.10 15.13 25.26
C ILE A 30 7.94 14.42 23.93
N LEU A 31 8.40 15.02 22.83
CA LEU A 31 8.34 14.41 21.51
C LEU A 31 9.20 13.13 21.40
N GLU A 32 10.40 13.14 22.01
CA GLU A 32 11.24 11.93 22.07
C GLU A 32 10.57 10.82 22.87
N LYS A 33 10.01 11.13 24.05
CA LYS A 33 9.24 10.14 24.82
C LYS A 33 8.07 9.59 24.04
N LYS A 34 7.34 10.45 23.32
CA LYS A 34 6.22 10.05 22.47
C LYS A 34 6.67 9.13 21.33
N ARG A 35 7.78 9.47 20.66
CA ARG A 35 8.36 8.61 19.60
C ARG A 35 8.82 7.23 20.12
N CYS A 36 9.31 7.16 21.36
CA CYS A 36 9.67 5.87 21.97
C CYS A 36 8.45 5.00 22.31
N ASN A 37 7.27 5.61 22.45
CA ASN A 37 6.02 4.91 22.75
C ASN A 37 5.19 4.60 21.48
N ASP A 38 5.54 5.18 20.33
CA ASP A 38 4.85 4.88 19.07
C ASP A 38 5.01 3.38 18.73
N ASN A 39 3.90 2.68 18.61
CA ASN A 39 3.89 1.27 18.25
C ASN A 39 3.80 1.14 16.72
N LEU A 40 4.82 0.55 16.11
CA LEU A 40 4.80 0.17 14.71
C LEU A 40 4.46 -1.32 14.59
N ILE A 41 3.36 -1.62 13.92
CA ILE A 41 2.98 -2.98 13.57
C ILE A 41 3.16 -3.17 12.07
N LEU A 42 3.96 -4.15 11.69
CA LEU A 42 4.14 -4.57 10.30
C LEU A 42 3.27 -5.79 10.02
N LEU A 43 2.36 -5.68 9.06
CA LEU A 43 1.57 -6.78 8.53
C LEU A 43 2.08 -7.15 7.14
N THR A 44 2.17 -8.44 6.86
CA THR A 44 2.68 -8.97 5.58
C THR A 44 1.60 -9.81 4.89
N PRO A 45 0.57 -9.17 4.33
CA PRO A 45 -0.50 -9.89 3.64
C PRO A 45 0.00 -10.59 2.38
N THR A 46 -0.66 -11.66 2.02
CA THR A 46 -0.48 -12.31 0.73
C THR A 46 -1.28 -11.59 -0.36
N LEU A 47 -0.96 -11.85 -1.63
CA LEU A 47 -1.72 -11.29 -2.74
C LEU A 47 -3.20 -11.72 -2.72
N ASP A 48 -3.47 -12.94 -2.27
CA ASP A 48 -4.84 -13.45 -2.10
C ASP A 48 -5.60 -12.69 -1.00
N ASP A 49 -4.94 -12.33 0.10
CA ASP A 49 -5.56 -11.53 1.15
C ASP A 49 -5.99 -10.15 0.64
N LEU A 50 -5.20 -9.56 -0.27
CA LEU A 50 -5.51 -8.27 -0.89
C LEU A 50 -6.69 -8.39 -1.88
N PHE A 51 -6.70 -9.43 -2.71
CA PHE A 51 -7.79 -9.68 -3.65
C PHE A 51 -9.11 -10.08 -2.99
N ASP A 52 -9.03 -10.74 -1.83
CA ASP A 52 -10.20 -11.16 -1.05
C ASP A 52 -10.70 -10.07 -0.10
N GLU A 53 -10.09 -8.88 -0.17
CA GLU A 53 -10.46 -7.71 0.66
C GLU A 53 -10.46 -8.03 2.15
N LYS A 54 -9.47 -8.82 2.61
CA LYS A 54 -9.42 -9.25 4.01
C LYS A 54 -9.13 -8.10 4.94
N ILE A 55 -9.81 -8.13 6.07
CA ILE A 55 -9.63 -7.19 7.18
C ILE A 55 -8.96 -7.93 8.33
N TYR A 56 -7.82 -7.41 8.77
CA TYR A 56 -7.16 -7.90 9.97
C TYR A 56 -7.76 -7.20 11.20
N ILE A 57 -8.08 -7.99 12.25
CA ILE A 57 -8.61 -7.46 13.50
C ILE A 57 -7.48 -7.49 14.54
N LEU A 58 -7.06 -6.31 14.97
CA LEU A 58 -6.08 -6.14 16.04
C LEU A 58 -6.82 -5.83 17.34
N ASP A 59 -6.63 -6.66 18.35
CA ASP A 59 -7.09 -6.40 19.70
C ASP A 59 -5.96 -5.77 20.53
N LEU A 60 -6.10 -4.49 20.88
CA LEU A 60 -5.12 -3.74 21.67
C LEU A 60 -5.82 -2.86 22.69
N CYS A 61 -5.40 -2.92 23.95
CA CYS A 61 -5.95 -2.09 25.05
C CYS A 61 -7.48 -2.14 25.12
N GLU A 62 -8.07 -3.32 25.06
CA GLU A 62 -9.54 -3.56 25.09
C GLU A 62 -10.32 -2.92 23.93
N LYS A 63 -9.62 -2.43 22.92
CA LYS A 63 -10.19 -1.88 21.67
C LYS A 63 -9.87 -2.78 20.49
N LYS A 64 -10.83 -2.85 19.54
CA LYS A 64 -10.66 -3.57 18.28
C LYS A 64 -10.41 -2.58 17.15
N PHE A 65 -9.30 -2.78 16.44
CA PHE A 65 -8.95 -2.03 15.25
C PHE A 65 -9.17 -2.93 14.03
N TYR A 66 -9.92 -2.42 13.06
CA TYR A 66 -10.20 -3.11 11.79
C TYR A 66 -9.28 -2.55 10.72
N ILE A 67 -8.36 -3.38 10.25
CA ILE A 67 -7.27 -2.96 9.37
C ILE A 67 -7.49 -3.59 7.99
N PRO A 68 -7.90 -2.80 6.97
CA PRO A 68 -7.95 -3.27 5.60
C PRO A 68 -6.54 -3.59 5.11
N LEU A 69 -6.28 -4.84 4.74
CA LEU A 69 -4.93 -5.29 4.37
C LEU A 69 -4.40 -4.66 3.07
N TRP A 70 -5.28 -4.09 2.25
CA TRP A 70 -4.93 -3.36 1.02
C TRP A 70 -4.56 -1.88 1.26
N CYS A 71 -4.57 -1.42 2.50
CA CYS A 71 -4.15 -0.08 2.88
C CYS A 71 -2.67 -0.12 3.28
N HIS A 72 -1.81 0.64 2.59
CA HIS A 72 -0.36 0.60 2.81
C HIS A 72 0.04 1.06 4.21
N MET A 73 -0.63 2.08 4.74
CA MET A 73 -0.34 2.62 6.07
C MET A 73 -1.58 3.22 6.71
N LEU A 74 -1.79 2.91 7.98
CA LEU A 74 -2.85 3.45 8.82
C LEU A 74 -2.25 3.93 10.14
N SER A 75 -2.79 5.03 10.68
CA SER A 75 -2.41 5.57 11.98
C SER A 75 -3.65 5.74 12.85
N TYR A 76 -3.56 5.29 14.10
CA TYR A 76 -4.61 5.40 15.11
C TYR A 76 -4.05 6.05 16.38
N ASP A 77 -4.82 6.92 17.00
CA ASP A 77 -4.51 7.42 18.34
C ASP A 77 -4.99 6.42 19.40
N VAL A 78 -4.07 5.94 20.21
CA VAL A 78 -4.35 5.02 21.33
C VAL A 78 -3.88 5.67 22.61
N ASN A 79 -4.81 6.34 23.32
CA ASN A 79 -4.54 7.03 24.58
C ASN A 79 -3.44 8.11 24.53
N GLY A 80 -3.28 8.76 23.36
CA GLY A 80 -2.28 9.80 23.14
C GLY A 80 -0.98 9.31 22.50
N ASP A 81 -0.80 8.01 22.31
CA ASP A 81 0.30 7.40 21.57
C ASP A 81 -0.16 7.03 20.15
N ASP A 82 0.71 7.18 19.16
CA ASP A 82 0.39 6.83 17.78
C ASP A 82 0.65 5.33 17.53
N LEU A 83 -0.40 4.60 17.16
CA LEU A 83 -0.30 3.24 16.64
C LEU A 83 -0.24 3.32 15.12
N VAL A 84 0.93 3.05 14.55
CA VAL A 84 1.15 3.01 13.11
C VAL A 84 1.12 1.56 12.63
N ILE A 85 0.28 1.27 11.65
CA ILE A 85 0.18 -0.06 11.03
C ILE A 85 0.60 0.08 9.58
N LYS A 86 1.63 -0.67 9.19
CA LYS A 86 2.11 -0.75 7.81
C LYS A 86 1.77 -2.12 7.25
N CYS A 87 1.09 -2.16 6.11
CA CYS A 87 0.87 -3.36 5.33
C CYS A 87 1.89 -3.43 4.20
N ASP A 88 2.76 -4.45 4.24
CA ASP A 88 3.83 -4.68 3.28
C ASP A 88 3.64 -6.09 2.68
N PRO A 89 2.95 -6.21 1.54
CA PRO A 89 2.55 -7.49 1.00
C PRO A 89 3.75 -8.32 0.54
N GLN A 90 3.69 -9.64 0.79
CA GLN A 90 4.66 -10.58 0.25
C GLN A 90 4.35 -10.85 -1.23
N LEU A 91 5.21 -10.34 -2.11
CA LEU A 91 5.04 -10.46 -3.55
C LEU A 91 6.17 -11.29 -4.16
N PRO A 92 5.89 -12.10 -5.20
CA PRO A 92 6.91 -12.67 -6.06
C PRO A 92 7.71 -11.58 -6.79
N ASP A 93 8.96 -11.88 -7.17
CA ASP A 93 9.89 -10.92 -7.82
C ASP A 93 9.38 -10.32 -9.13
N ASN A 94 8.46 -11.00 -9.80
CA ASN A 94 7.88 -10.54 -11.05
C ASN A 94 6.62 -9.68 -10.88
N ILE A 95 6.22 -9.37 -9.63
CA ILE A 95 5.02 -8.59 -9.30
C ILE A 95 5.41 -7.35 -8.46
N PHE A 96 4.81 -6.22 -8.81
CA PHE A 96 4.95 -4.97 -8.07
C PHE A 96 3.57 -4.32 -7.90
N ILE A 97 3.32 -3.68 -6.76
CA ILE A 97 2.10 -2.90 -6.48
C ILE A 97 2.50 -1.46 -6.20
N ASP A 98 1.86 -0.50 -6.86
CA ASP A 98 2.08 0.94 -6.62
C ASP A 98 1.19 1.50 -5.50
N ASP A 99 1.42 2.76 -5.13
CA ASP A 99 0.66 3.47 -4.09
C ASP A 99 -0.84 3.65 -4.41
N GLN A 100 -1.23 3.43 -5.67
CA GLN A 100 -2.62 3.47 -6.12
C GLN A 100 -3.27 2.09 -6.20
N ASN A 101 -2.58 1.06 -5.69
CA ASN A 101 -3.01 -0.33 -5.75
C ASN A 101 -3.18 -0.87 -7.18
N ASN A 102 -2.41 -0.34 -8.13
CA ASN A 102 -2.25 -0.98 -9.42
C ASN A 102 -1.19 -2.08 -9.31
N ILE A 103 -1.45 -3.20 -9.97
CA ILE A 103 -0.54 -4.36 -10.01
C ILE A 103 0.22 -4.33 -11.32
N PHE A 104 1.53 -4.48 -11.26
CA PHE A 104 2.41 -4.67 -12.41
C PHE A 104 2.96 -6.08 -12.37
N VAL A 105 2.76 -6.86 -13.43
CA VAL A 105 3.26 -8.23 -13.52
C VAL A 105 4.05 -8.42 -14.80
N ASN A 106 5.22 -9.06 -14.70
CA ASN A 106 6.04 -9.43 -15.83
C ASN A 106 5.79 -10.89 -16.21
N VAL A 107 5.39 -11.13 -17.46
CA VAL A 107 5.08 -12.46 -18.00
C VAL A 107 5.92 -12.72 -19.23
N SER A 108 6.63 -13.85 -19.27
CA SER A 108 7.31 -14.33 -20.47
C SER A 108 6.43 -15.34 -21.16
N TYR A 109 6.23 -15.18 -22.47
CA TYR A 109 5.33 -16.03 -23.24
C TYR A 109 5.94 -16.39 -24.60
N ASN A 110 5.78 -17.65 -25.01
CA ASN A 110 6.34 -18.10 -26.28
C ASN A 110 5.44 -17.70 -27.45
N ILE A 111 6.03 -17.08 -28.46
CA ILE A 111 5.30 -16.62 -29.64
C ILE A 111 4.56 -17.76 -30.40
N SER A 112 5.10 -18.99 -30.36
CA SER A 112 4.44 -20.14 -30.96
C SER A 112 3.14 -20.54 -30.27
N ASN A 113 3.02 -20.23 -28.95
CA ASN A 113 1.81 -20.48 -28.17
C ASN A 113 0.77 -19.38 -28.42
N LEU A 114 1.21 -18.14 -28.63
CA LEU A 114 0.33 -17.01 -28.90
C LEU A 114 -0.58 -17.24 -30.12
N LEU A 115 -0.11 -18.01 -31.09
CA LEU A 115 -0.87 -18.36 -32.32
C LEU A 115 -1.90 -19.48 -32.12
N LYS A 116 -1.88 -20.16 -30.97
CA LYS A 116 -2.70 -21.37 -30.73
C LYS A 116 -3.64 -21.22 -29.55
N GLU A 117 -3.23 -20.47 -28.53
CA GLU A 117 -3.93 -20.39 -27.26
C GLU A 117 -3.85 -19.00 -26.66
N ASP A 118 -4.76 -18.67 -25.74
CA ASP A 118 -4.78 -17.44 -25.03
C ASP A 118 -3.70 -17.43 -23.94
N LEU A 119 -3.22 -16.23 -23.58
CA LEU A 119 -2.26 -16.07 -22.50
C LEU A 119 -2.99 -16.18 -21.15
N ILE A 120 -2.60 -17.19 -20.37
CA ILE A 120 -3.11 -17.43 -19.01
C ILE A 120 -1.97 -17.20 -18.02
N PHE A 121 -2.25 -16.45 -16.96
CA PHE A 121 -1.31 -16.23 -15.86
C PHE A 121 -2.05 -16.15 -14.53
N HIS A 122 -1.32 -16.32 -13.41
CA HIS A 122 -1.88 -16.34 -12.08
C HIS A 122 -1.31 -15.21 -11.24
N LEU A 123 -2.17 -14.60 -10.43
CA LEU A 123 -1.81 -13.67 -9.37
C LEU A 123 -2.38 -14.20 -8.05
N GLY A 124 -1.50 -14.79 -7.23
CA GLY A 124 -1.95 -15.63 -6.11
C GLY A 124 -2.73 -16.83 -6.64
N SER A 125 -3.89 -17.09 -6.08
CA SER A 125 -4.81 -18.15 -6.51
C SER A 125 -5.70 -17.76 -7.70
N LYS A 126 -5.76 -16.47 -8.08
CA LYS A 126 -6.62 -15.98 -9.15
C LYS A 126 -5.99 -16.17 -10.53
N GLU A 127 -6.75 -16.77 -11.43
CA GLU A 127 -6.39 -16.94 -12.84
C GLU A 127 -6.86 -15.74 -13.67
N PHE A 128 -6.00 -15.24 -14.52
CA PHE A 128 -6.29 -14.17 -15.48
C PHE A 128 -5.98 -14.64 -16.89
N LYS A 129 -6.83 -14.24 -17.82
CA LYS A 129 -6.76 -14.63 -19.22
C LYS A 129 -6.76 -13.39 -20.11
N ILE A 130 -5.88 -13.37 -21.09
CA ILE A 130 -5.82 -12.38 -22.17
C ILE A 130 -5.98 -13.13 -23.48
N ASN A 131 -6.95 -12.72 -24.31
CA ASN A 131 -7.16 -13.35 -25.60
C ASN A 131 -5.97 -13.08 -26.51
N SER A 132 -5.52 -14.08 -27.22
CA SER A 132 -4.40 -13.97 -28.16
C SER A 132 -4.67 -12.93 -29.27
N SER A 133 -5.93 -12.76 -29.67
CA SER A 133 -6.36 -11.75 -30.66
C SER A 133 -6.15 -10.31 -30.20
N ASP A 134 -6.05 -10.07 -28.88
CA ASP A 134 -5.87 -8.74 -28.30
C ASP A 134 -4.39 -8.37 -28.18
N LEU A 135 -3.50 -9.31 -28.50
CA LEU A 135 -2.06 -9.14 -28.40
C LEU A 135 -1.41 -8.88 -29.75
N LEU A 136 -0.38 -8.08 -29.75
CA LEU A 136 0.44 -7.81 -30.94
C LEU A 136 1.60 -8.81 -31.02
N ILE A 137 2.05 -9.11 -32.22
CA ILE A 137 3.30 -9.85 -32.44
C ILE A 137 4.46 -8.86 -32.32
N LYS A 138 4.84 -8.57 -31.04
CA LYS A 138 5.88 -7.63 -30.67
C LYS A 138 6.64 -8.18 -29.47
N GLU A 139 7.97 -8.09 -29.49
CA GLU A 139 8.86 -8.60 -28.44
C GLU A 139 8.42 -8.17 -27.03
N LYS A 140 8.08 -6.89 -26.86
CA LYS A 140 7.63 -6.32 -25.59
C LYS A 140 6.35 -5.53 -25.77
N GLN A 141 5.38 -5.79 -24.96
CA GLN A 141 4.12 -5.05 -24.94
C GLN A 141 3.52 -5.04 -23.53
N THR A 142 2.71 -4.05 -23.23
CA THR A 142 1.94 -3.97 -21.97
C THR A 142 0.46 -4.06 -22.29
N TYR A 143 -0.23 -4.98 -21.64
CA TYR A 143 -1.68 -5.11 -21.71
C TYR A 143 -2.30 -4.68 -20.38
N THR A 144 -3.43 -3.95 -20.41
CA THR A 144 -4.06 -3.43 -19.22
C THR A 144 -5.40 -4.10 -18.96
N LEU A 145 -5.53 -4.75 -17.81
CA LEU A 145 -6.80 -5.25 -17.30
C LEU A 145 -7.41 -4.18 -16.38
N TYR A 146 -8.39 -3.44 -16.90
CA TYR A 146 -8.99 -2.32 -16.19
C TYR A 146 -9.85 -2.78 -15.00
N ASN A 147 -9.65 -2.16 -13.83
CA ASN A 147 -10.42 -2.41 -12.59
C ASN A 147 -10.45 -3.89 -12.15
N LYS A 148 -9.39 -4.64 -12.46
CA LYS A 148 -9.23 -6.05 -12.08
C LYS A 148 -8.20 -6.26 -10.96
N GLY A 149 -7.54 -5.18 -10.50
CA GLY A 149 -6.60 -5.20 -9.40
C GLY A 149 -7.28 -5.20 -8.04
N ILE A 150 -6.51 -4.86 -7.02
CA ILE A 150 -6.96 -4.76 -5.61
C ILE A 150 -7.66 -3.42 -5.35
N PRO A 151 -8.48 -3.32 -4.29
CA PRO A 151 -9.20 -2.10 -3.97
C PRO A 151 -8.26 -0.92 -3.72
N ARG A 152 -8.60 0.25 -4.24
CA ARG A 152 -7.92 1.50 -3.92
C ARG A 152 -8.38 2.02 -2.58
N PHE A 153 -7.46 2.41 -1.73
CA PHE A 153 -7.82 3.09 -0.50
C PHE A 153 -8.20 4.56 -0.79
N ASN A 154 -9.37 4.97 -0.30
CA ASN A 154 -9.83 6.35 -0.38
C ASN A 154 -10.40 6.75 0.98
N GLU A 155 -9.69 7.64 1.69
CA GLU A 155 -10.10 8.14 3.00
C GLU A 155 -11.49 8.81 3.00
N ASN A 156 -11.89 9.38 1.87
CA ASN A 156 -13.15 10.15 1.75
C ASN A 156 -14.35 9.31 1.29
N SER A 157 -14.16 8.05 0.91
CA SER A 157 -15.24 7.22 0.39
C SER A 157 -15.00 5.73 0.60
N ILE A 158 -15.41 5.24 1.76
CA ILE A 158 -15.33 3.83 2.13
C ILE A 158 -16.25 2.96 1.26
N TYR A 159 -17.33 3.53 0.70
CA TYR A 159 -18.37 2.80 -0.03
C TYR A 159 -18.21 2.78 -1.54
N ASN A 160 -17.31 3.58 -2.12
CA ASN A 160 -17.13 3.68 -3.57
C ASN A 160 -15.72 3.25 -3.96
N VAL A 161 -15.39 2.01 -3.65
CA VAL A 161 -14.06 1.45 -3.87
C VAL A 161 -13.93 1.09 -5.35
N LYS A 162 -13.11 1.83 -6.07
CA LYS A 162 -12.66 1.45 -7.41
C LYS A 162 -11.43 0.55 -7.25
N ASN A 163 -11.38 -0.55 -7.97
CA ASN A 163 -10.19 -1.38 -8.00
C ASN A 163 -9.08 -0.73 -8.85
N GLY A 164 -7.85 -0.99 -8.49
CA GLY A 164 -6.68 -0.70 -9.30
C GLY A 164 -6.72 -1.45 -10.63
N HIS A 165 -5.77 -1.15 -11.49
CA HIS A 165 -5.59 -1.85 -12.76
C HIS A 165 -4.50 -2.91 -12.64
N ILE A 166 -4.49 -3.89 -13.55
CA ILE A 166 -3.38 -4.82 -13.69
C ILE A 166 -2.69 -4.51 -15.00
N TYR A 167 -1.42 -4.13 -14.93
CA TYR A 167 -0.54 -3.91 -16.07
C TYR A 167 0.30 -5.16 -16.30
N VAL A 168 0.02 -5.85 -17.39
CA VAL A 168 0.72 -7.09 -17.75
C VAL A 168 1.80 -6.74 -18.76
N ASN A 169 3.06 -6.77 -18.34
CA ASN A 169 4.22 -6.58 -19.20
C ASN A 169 4.58 -7.93 -19.81
N ILE A 170 4.31 -8.09 -21.08
CA ILE A 170 4.48 -9.34 -21.82
C ILE A 170 5.79 -9.27 -22.61
N ASN A 171 6.67 -10.25 -22.39
CA ASN A 171 7.88 -10.47 -23.17
C ASN A 171 7.66 -11.73 -24.03
N LEU A 172 7.59 -11.54 -25.36
CA LEU A 172 7.48 -12.63 -26.31
C LEU A 172 8.87 -13.14 -26.68
N SER A 173 9.09 -14.44 -26.59
CA SER A 173 10.33 -15.13 -26.94
C SER A 173 10.09 -16.26 -27.96
#